data_f2b5f22ec59da55a02506fc7ffa3472d
#
_entry.id   f2b5f22ec59da55a02506fc7ffa3472d
#
_cell.length_a   1.000
_cell.length_b   1.000
_cell.length_c   1.000
_cell.angle_alpha   90.00
_cell.angle_beta   90.00
_cell.angle_gamma   90.00
#
_symmetry.space_group_name_H-M   'P 1'
#
loop_
_entity.id
_entity.type
_entity.pdbx_description
1 polymer ?
#
loop_
_entity_poly.entity_id
_entity_poly.type
_entity_poly.pdbx_seq_one_letter_code
_entity_poly.pdbx_strand_id
1 'polypeptide(L)'
;MSLLSNQDSPGQPTIQDIARKRNQPPPPPVTTVPLWRLGFRPFYLLAAAFAGVAVPLWLATFLGVLPATGASLAWHVHEMVFGFAAAVIVGFLFTAAGNWTGRPTPRGRHLAALAALWLAGRVAMLFAPAGVAALVDLAFLPLAAWPLYQVLQRAGNKRNLFLVGLLALLAALNASFHGAVLGWWPLDPVHPLESAILVLVIIESVMGGRVIPMFTANTLGGVQPVVNPRRDRLTVALLAASALAWTLGVPGPATAALCVAASMAVLLRVLGFMPHRTLRHPLLWVLHLSYAWLSIGLFLLGLAALGLVSDSAGFHALGIGATAGLVIGMLTRTALGHTGRPLQAGRAETVMYLALHAGAVLRVLASLQVMDYSVGLLVASAACWSTAFILYVVVYGPYLVRPRLDGKDG
;
A
#
# COMPACT_ATOMS: atom_id res chain seq x y z
N MET A 1 31.20 -35.42 44.45
CA MET A 1 32.13 -35.43 43.33
C MET A 1 31.30 -35.70 42.11
N SER A 2 31.14 -34.90 41.14
CA SER A 2 31.97 -33.91 40.50
C SER A 2 31.17 -33.25 39.38
N LEU A 3 31.19 -31.95 39.28
CA LEU A 3 31.36 -31.16 38.06
C LEU A 3 30.41 -31.42 36.88
N LEU A 4 29.31 -30.67 36.83
CA LEU A 4 28.69 -30.27 35.55
C LEU A 4 29.31 -28.93 35.13
N SER A 5 30.22 -28.97 34.17
CA SER A 5 30.81 -27.82 33.50
C SER A 5 29.74 -27.14 32.66
N ASN A 6 29.42 -25.90 33.02
CA ASN A 6 28.68 -24.98 32.17
C ASN A 6 29.52 -24.71 30.92
N GLN A 7 29.12 -25.26 29.78
CA GLN A 7 29.58 -24.78 28.47
C GLN A 7 28.73 -23.59 28.05
N ASP A 8 29.25 -22.40 28.31
CA ASP A 8 28.73 -21.16 27.75
C ASP A 8 28.86 -21.19 26.22
N SER A 9 27.76 -21.36 25.55
CA SER A 9 27.68 -21.17 24.08
C SER A 9 27.89 -19.68 23.76
N PRO A 10 28.88 -19.31 22.94
CA PRO A 10 29.10 -17.90 22.58
C PRO A 10 27.97 -17.38 21.70
N GLY A 11 27.18 -16.43 22.21
CA GLY A 11 26.27 -15.66 21.40
C GLY A 11 24.84 -15.42 21.89
N GLN A 12 24.43 -15.97 23.01
CA GLN A 12 23.13 -15.61 23.60
C GLN A 12 23.30 -14.50 24.65
N PRO A 13 22.56 -13.37 24.54
CA PRO A 13 22.63 -12.32 25.54
C PRO A 13 22.11 -12.85 26.88
N THR A 14 22.84 -12.59 27.94
CA THR A 14 22.45 -12.98 29.31
C THR A 14 21.23 -12.18 29.76
N ILE A 15 20.47 -12.68 30.75
CA ILE A 15 19.34 -11.99 31.37
C ILE A 15 19.78 -10.60 31.87
N GLN A 16 21.02 -10.47 32.33
CA GLN A 16 21.60 -9.19 32.75
C GLN A 16 21.84 -8.26 31.58
N ASP A 17 22.23 -8.74 30.40
CA ASP A 17 22.38 -7.91 29.17
C ASP A 17 21.03 -7.42 28.66
N ILE A 18 20.02 -8.28 28.76
CA ILE A 18 18.62 -7.90 28.40
C ILE A 18 18.09 -6.85 29.37
N ALA A 19 18.32 -7.02 30.68
CA ALA A 19 17.93 -6.04 31.71
C ALA A 19 18.70 -4.71 31.56
N ARG A 20 20.00 -4.77 31.25
CA ARG A 20 20.84 -3.59 31.02
C ARG A 20 20.43 -2.81 29.76
N LYS A 21 20.07 -3.49 28.66
CA LYS A 21 19.50 -2.86 27.46
C LYS A 21 18.12 -2.24 27.73
N ARG A 22 17.32 -2.85 28.61
CA ARG A 22 15.98 -2.34 28.96
C ARG A 22 16.02 -1.08 29.81
N ASN A 23 17.10 -0.86 30.58
CA ASN A 23 17.29 0.28 31.49
C ASN A 23 18.19 1.38 30.90
N GLN A 24 18.74 1.21 29.69
CA GLN A 24 19.44 2.31 29.02
C GLN A 24 18.42 3.32 28.50
N PRO A 25 18.60 4.61 28.79
CA PRO A 25 17.77 5.64 28.17
C PRO A 25 17.89 5.52 26.64
N PRO A 26 16.78 5.66 25.90
CA PRO A 26 16.83 5.60 24.46
C PRO A 26 17.84 6.64 23.93
N PRO A 27 18.62 6.32 22.90
CA PRO A 27 19.54 7.28 22.30
C PRO A 27 18.76 8.55 21.89
N PRO A 28 19.34 9.73 22.01
CA PRO A 28 18.68 10.97 21.66
C PRO A 28 18.18 10.92 20.20
N PRO A 29 17.00 11.47 19.92
CA PRO A 29 16.43 11.41 18.57
C PRO A 29 17.36 12.10 17.57
N VAL A 30 17.58 11.48 16.41
CA VAL A 30 18.40 12.03 15.31
C VAL A 30 17.85 13.37 14.79
N THR A 31 16.59 13.66 15.08
CA THR A 31 15.93 14.94 14.75
C THR A 31 14.95 15.32 15.84
N THR A 32 14.90 16.61 16.16
CA THR A 32 13.92 17.19 17.10
C THR A 32 12.52 17.27 16.51
N VAL A 33 12.39 17.28 15.16
CA VAL A 33 11.11 17.38 14.46
C VAL A 33 10.48 16.00 14.31
N PRO A 34 9.34 15.71 14.98
CA PRO A 34 8.74 14.38 15.00
C PRO A 34 8.38 13.83 13.63
N LEU A 35 7.95 14.68 12.68
CA LEU A 35 7.58 14.30 11.32
C LEU A 35 8.69 13.54 10.59
N TRP A 36 9.96 13.87 10.87
CA TRP A 36 11.11 13.26 10.18
C TRP A 36 11.78 12.12 10.95
N ARG A 37 11.12 11.59 12.00
CA ARG A 37 11.70 10.50 12.82
C ARG A 37 11.54 9.13 12.17
N LEU A 38 10.38 8.84 11.56
CA LEU A 38 10.08 7.55 10.93
C LEU A 38 9.38 7.76 9.58
N GLY A 39 9.66 6.86 8.64
CA GLY A 39 9.19 6.97 7.25
C GLY A 39 7.68 7.07 7.09
N PHE A 40 6.89 6.38 7.93
CA PHE A 40 5.44 6.44 7.84
C PHE A 40 4.87 7.86 8.07
N ARG A 41 5.49 8.67 8.91
CA ARG A 41 4.94 9.98 9.30
C ARG A 41 4.75 10.93 8.12
N PRO A 42 5.81 11.32 7.35
CA PRO A 42 5.64 12.20 6.22
C PRO A 42 4.90 11.52 5.06
N PHE A 43 5.24 10.29 4.73
CA PHE A 43 4.68 9.65 3.54
C PHE A 43 3.19 9.33 3.68
N TYR A 44 2.70 8.94 4.87
CA TYR A 44 1.28 8.72 5.08
C TYR A 44 0.48 10.01 5.02
N LEU A 45 1.01 11.08 5.62
CA LEU A 45 0.36 12.39 5.59
C LEU A 45 0.29 12.94 4.16
N LEU A 46 1.42 12.92 3.46
CA LEU A 46 1.52 13.43 2.09
C LEU A 46 0.68 12.61 1.11
N ALA A 47 0.75 11.27 1.19
CA ALA A 47 -0.02 10.38 0.34
C ALA A 47 -1.54 10.56 0.55
N ALA A 48 -2.00 10.66 1.80
CA ALA A 48 -3.41 10.86 2.10
C ALA A 48 -3.90 12.25 1.66
N ALA A 49 -3.12 13.31 1.89
CA ALA A 49 -3.45 14.65 1.42
C ALA A 49 -3.53 14.70 -0.10
N PHE A 50 -2.55 14.10 -0.78
CA PHE A 50 -2.53 14.01 -2.24
C PHE A 50 -3.72 13.20 -2.78
N ALA A 51 -4.01 12.04 -2.25
CA ALA A 51 -5.13 11.19 -2.66
C ALA A 51 -6.48 11.93 -2.53
N GLY A 52 -6.66 12.67 -1.42
CA GLY A 52 -7.88 13.44 -1.17
C GLY A 52 -8.14 14.55 -2.20
N VAL A 53 -7.09 15.06 -2.85
CA VAL A 53 -7.18 16.17 -3.82
C VAL A 53 -7.05 15.70 -5.28
N ALA A 54 -6.19 14.70 -5.55
CA ALA A 54 -5.87 14.26 -6.91
C ALA A 54 -7.07 13.70 -7.68
N VAL A 55 -7.92 12.91 -7.00
CA VAL A 55 -9.10 12.30 -7.64
C VAL A 55 -10.15 13.35 -8.02
N PRO A 56 -10.59 14.28 -7.14
CA PRO A 56 -11.51 15.34 -7.55
C PRO A 56 -10.91 16.30 -8.59
N LEU A 57 -9.61 16.58 -8.54
CA LEU A 57 -8.93 17.38 -9.56
C LEU A 57 -9.05 16.73 -10.95
N TRP A 58 -8.70 15.44 -11.03
CA TRP A 58 -8.81 14.66 -12.25
C TRP A 58 -10.27 14.61 -12.75
N LEU A 59 -11.21 14.30 -11.85
CA LEU A 59 -12.61 14.17 -12.21
C LEU A 59 -13.20 15.50 -12.72
N ALA A 60 -12.86 16.63 -12.09
CA ALA A 60 -13.30 17.96 -12.54
C ALA A 60 -12.74 18.29 -13.94
N THR A 61 -11.50 17.90 -14.24
CA THR A 61 -10.91 18.03 -15.57
C THR A 61 -11.59 17.08 -16.57
N PHE A 62 -11.83 15.83 -16.18
CA PHE A 62 -12.48 14.82 -17.02
C PHE A 62 -13.93 15.23 -17.41
N LEU A 63 -14.65 15.85 -16.48
CA LEU A 63 -16.01 16.35 -16.72
C LEU A 63 -16.07 17.73 -17.41
N GLY A 64 -14.92 18.32 -17.74
CA GLY A 64 -14.86 19.63 -18.39
C GLY A 64 -15.20 20.81 -17.46
N VAL A 65 -15.28 20.60 -16.14
CA VAL A 65 -15.50 21.66 -15.14
C VAL A 65 -14.27 22.53 -14.99
N LEU A 66 -13.09 21.94 -15.07
CA LEU A 66 -11.81 22.64 -15.13
C LEU A 66 -11.24 22.59 -16.55
N PRO A 67 -10.49 23.62 -16.98
CA PRO A 67 -9.81 23.58 -18.27
C PRO A 67 -8.86 22.40 -18.34
N ALA A 68 -8.57 21.93 -19.56
CA ALA A 68 -7.64 20.83 -19.79
C ALA A 68 -6.28 21.13 -19.13
N THR A 69 -5.99 20.44 -18.05
CA THR A 69 -4.72 20.47 -17.34
C THR A 69 -3.91 19.23 -17.71
N GLY A 70 -2.69 19.08 -17.18
CA GLY A 70 -1.94 17.82 -17.28
C GLY A 70 -2.62 16.59 -16.67
N ALA A 71 -3.78 16.74 -16.01
CA ALA A 71 -4.53 15.67 -15.33
C ALA A 71 -5.35 14.80 -16.31
N SER A 72 -4.68 14.13 -17.24
CA SER A 72 -5.27 13.16 -18.18
C SER A 72 -5.66 11.84 -17.46
N LEU A 73 -6.30 10.92 -18.20
CA LEU A 73 -6.56 9.56 -17.67
C LEU A 73 -5.26 8.83 -17.30
N ALA A 74 -4.25 8.91 -18.16
CA ALA A 74 -2.95 8.31 -17.90
C ALA A 74 -2.28 8.92 -16.63
N TRP A 75 -2.40 10.25 -16.46
CA TRP A 75 -1.96 10.91 -15.23
C TRP A 75 -2.72 10.38 -14.01
N HIS A 76 -4.05 10.24 -14.09
CA HIS A 76 -4.83 9.72 -12.96
C HIS A 76 -4.36 8.33 -12.53
N VAL A 77 -4.23 7.39 -13.46
CA VAL A 77 -3.77 6.03 -13.15
C VAL A 77 -2.34 6.04 -12.61
N HIS A 78 -1.45 6.82 -13.24
CA HIS A 78 -0.06 7.00 -12.78
C HIS A 78 0.00 7.50 -11.34
N GLU A 79 -0.73 8.55 -11.02
CA GLU A 79 -0.71 9.19 -9.71
C GLU A 79 -1.32 8.32 -8.61
N MET A 80 -2.29 7.46 -8.93
CA MET A 80 -2.81 6.50 -7.96
C MET A 80 -1.80 5.40 -7.64
N VAL A 81 -0.96 5.00 -8.58
CA VAL A 81 0.08 3.98 -8.41
C VAL A 81 1.35 4.59 -7.83
N PHE A 82 1.97 5.54 -8.55
CA PHE A 82 3.32 6.08 -8.24
C PHE A 82 3.27 7.31 -7.34
N GLY A 83 2.19 8.06 -7.37
CA GLY A 83 1.93 9.14 -6.43
C GLY A 83 1.46 8.59 -5.07
N PHE A 84 0.27 8.01 -5.02
CA PHE A 84 -0.36 7.59 -3.77
C PHE A 84 0.20 6.29 -3.21
N ALA A 85 0.03 5.16 -3.92
CA ALA A 85 0.36 3.85 -3.37
C ALA A 85 1.87 3.67 -3.11
N ALA A 86 2.74 4.13 -4.03
CA ALA A 86 4.19 4.05 -3.86
C ALA A 86 4.69 4.83 -2.64
N ALA A 87 4.16 6.03 -2.36
CA ALA A 87 4.53 6.79 -1.16
C ALA A 87 4.16 6.03 0.11
N VAL A 88 2.96 5.45 0.16
CA VAL A 88 2.53 4.64 1.32
C VAL A 88 3.43 3.42 1.50
N ILE A 89 3.75 2.70 0.42
CA ILE A 89 4.63 1.52 0.48
C ILE A 89 6.01 1.92 1.00
N VAL A 90 6.61 2.99 0.51
CA VAL A 90 7.92 3.47 0.97
C VAL A 90 7.86 3.83 2.46
N GLY A 91 6.86 4.59 2.89
CA GLY A 91 6.67 4.95 4.30
C GLY A 91 6.50 3.74 5.21
N PHE A 92 5.70 2.77 4.76
CA PHE A 92 5.49 1.49 5.44
C PHE A 92 6.79 0.67 5.52
N LEU A 93 7.47 0.47 4.39
CA LEU A 93 8.67 -0.36 4.33
C LEU A 93 9.83 0.22 5.15
N PHE A 94 10.03 1.53 5.16
CA PHE A 94 11.04 2.15 6.03
C PHE A 94 10.75 1.90 7.51
N THR A 95 9.48 1.97 7.90
CA THR A 95 9.07 1.70 9.28
C THR A 95 9.19 0.23 9.63
N ALA A 96 8.69 -0.64 8.77
CA ALA A 96 8.71 -2.07 8.96
C ALA A 96 10.14 -2.65 8.93
N ALA A 97 11.01 -2.19 8.02
CA ALA A 97 12.40 -2.63 7.95
C ALA A 97 13.18 -2.27 9.22
N GLY A 98 12.94 -1.10 9.81
CA GLY A 98 13.48 -0.74 11.11
C GLY A 98 13.11 -1.76 12.19
N ASN A 99 11.83 -2.13 12.26
CA ASN A 99 11.32 -3.12 13.21
C ASN A 99 11.86 -4.54 12.96
N TRP A 100 11.97 -4.95 11.68
CA TRP A 100 12.44 -6.30 11.33
C TRP A 100 13.95 -6.50 11.55
N THR A 101 14.71 -5.42 11.51
CA THR A 101 16.17 -5.48 11.51
C THR A 101 16.82 -4.88 12.74
N GLY A 102 16.09 -4.09 13.52
CA GLY A 102 16.64 -3.27 14.61
C GLY A 102 17.60 -2.18 14.11
N ARG A 103 17.67 -1.90 12.79
CA ARG A 103 18.59 -0.95 12.18
C ARG A 103 17.87 0.34 11.80
N PRO A 104 18.55 1.50 11.84
CA PRO A 104 17.95 2.75 11.42
C PRO A 104 17.68 2.75 9.91
N THR A 105 16.49 3.23 9.54
CA THR A 105 16.08 3.56 8.18
C THR A 105 16.22 5.08 7.94
N PRO A 106 15.99 5.63 6.75
CA PRO A 106 16.07 7.06 6.50
C PRO A 106 15.31 7.90 7.52
N ARG A 107 15.98 8.91 8.10
CA ARG A 107 15.45 9.84 9.10
C ARG A 107 15.98 11.26 8.85
N GLY A 108 15.39 12.27 9.48
CA GLY A 108 15.85 13.66 9.43
C GLY A 108 15.93 14.19 8.00
N ARG A 109 17.07 14.81 7.64
CA ARG A 109 17.28 15.44 6.33
C ARG A 109 17.14 14.45 5.15
N HIS A 110 17.61 13.22 5.32
CA HIS A 110 17.49 12.22 4.25
C HIS A 110 16.00 11.88 3.96
N LEU A 111 15.21 11.66 5.01
CA LEU A 111 13.77 11.41 4.86
C LEU A 111 13.04 12.63 4.28
N ALA A 112 13.41 13.84 4.71
CA ALA A 112 12.85 15.09 4.20
C ALA A 112 13.20 15.29 2.71
N ALA A 113 14.42 14.98 2.28
CA ALA A 113 14.82 15.05 0.87
C ALA A 113 14.03 14.06 -0.01
N LEU A 114 13.79 12.83 0.46
CA LEU A 114 12.95 11.86 -0.26
C LEU A 114 11.49 12.33 -0.36
N ALA A 115 10.96 12.92 0.71
CA ALA A 115 9.60 13.48 0.69
C ALA A 115 9.49 14.69 -0.25
N ALA A 116 10.51 15.57 -0.26
CA ALA A 116 10.57 16.70 -1.19
C ALA A 116 10.71 16.25 -2.66
N LEU A 117 11.51 15.23 -2.93
CA LEU A 117 11.63 14.64 -4.27
C LEU A 117 10.29 14.06 -4.74
N TRP A 118 9.61 13.31 -3.87
CA TRP A 118 8.29 12.79 -4.18
C TRP A 118 7.32 13.93 -4.53
N LEU A 119 7.26 14.98 -3.71
CA LEU A 119 6.40 16.14 -3.96
C LEU A 119 6.76 16.86 -5.27
N ALA A 120 8.05 17.04 -5.54
CA ALA A 120 8.53 17.62 -6.80
C ALA A 120 8.06 16.80 -8.01
N GLY A 121 8.05 15.45 -7.90
CA GLY A 121 7.48 14.56 -8.90
C GLY A 121 6.00 14.85 -9.17
N ARG A 122 5.19 15.02 -8.10
CA ARG A 122 3.73 15.32 -8.25
C ARG A 122 3.50 16.65 -8.98
N VAL A 123 4.29 17.66 -8.62
CA VAL A 123 4.23 18.98 -9.29
C VAL A 123 4.71 18.88 -10.75
N ALA A 124 5.81 18.17 -10.99
CA ALA A 124 6.36 18.00 -12.33
C ALA A 124 5.39 17.26 -13.26
N MET A 125 4.70 16.22 -12.78
CA MET A 125 3.71 15.46 -13.55
C MET A 125 2.50 16.29 -13.99
N LEU A 126 2.19 17.40 -13.30
CA LEU A 126 1.10 18.29 -13.69
C LEU A 126 1.54 19.45 -14.60
N PHE A 127 2.75 19.99 -14.38
CA PHE A 127 3.11 21.31 -14.90
C PHE A 127 4.40 21.31 -15.74
N ALA A 128 5.25 20.27 -15.66
CA ALA A 128 6.51 20.26 -16.38
C ALA A 128 6.38 19.57 -17.76
N PRO A 129 7.28 19.87 -18.71
CA PRO A 129 7.42 19.06 -19.93
C PRO A 129 7.69 17.60 -19.61
N ALA A 130 7.19 16.68 -20.44
CA ALA A 130 7.21 15.23 -20.17
C ALA A 130 8.61 14.68 -19.83
N GLY A 131 9.66 15.15 -20.48
CA GLY A 131 11.03 14.71 -20.18
C GLY A 131 11.52 15.13 -18.78
N VAL A 132 11.15 16.33 -18.32
CA VAL A 132 11.47 16.82 -16.96
C VAL A 132 10.65 16.07 -15.92
N ALA A 133 9.36 15.85 -16.19
CA ALA A 133 8.48 15.07 -15.34
C ALA A 133 9.03 13.65 -15.15
N ALA A 134 9.42 12.99 -16.26
CA ALA A 134 10.03 11.68 -16.24
C ALA A 134 11.31 11.62 -15.37
N LEU A 135 12.22 12.58 -15.56
CA LEU A 135 13.49 12.61 -14.81
C LEU A 135 13.25 12.72 -13.29
N VAL A 136 12.36 13.61 -12.88
CA VAL A 136 12.10 13.87 -11.45
C VAL A 136 11.33 12.70 -10.82
N ASP A 137 10.28 12.21 -11.50
CA ASP A 137 9.43 11.16 -10.97
C ASP A 137 10.16 9.80 -10.88
N LEU A 138 10.90 9.43 -11.92
CA LEU A 138 11.68 8.18 -11.95
C LEU A 138 12.75 8.10 -10.86
N ALA A 139 13.25 9.22 -10.37
CA ALA A 139 14.28 9.24 -9.34
C ALA A 139 13.78 8.75 -7.98
N PHE A 140 12.49 8.88 -7.68
CA PHE A 140 11.96 8.62 -6.33
C PHE A 140 12.11 7.17 -5.90
N LEU A 141 11.59 6.22 -6.67
CA LEU A 141 11.59 4.80 -6.27
C LEU A 141 12.99 4.20 -6.12
N PRO A 142 13.95 4.39 -7.03
CA PRO A 142 15.31 3.91 -6.86
C PRO A 142 16.02 4.51 -5.63
N LEU A 143 15.86 5.83 -5.40
CA LEU A 143 16.47 6.50 -4.25
C LEU A 143 15.84 6.09 -2.91
N ALA A 144 14.57 5.67 -2.90
CA ALA A 144 13.92 5.09 -1.74
C ALA A 144 14.26 3.61 -1.54
N ALA A 145 14.38 2.84 -2.63
CA ALA A 145 14.68 1.40 -2.57
C ALA A 145 16.13 1.12 -2.12
N TRP A 146 17.09 1.97 -2.47
CA TRP A 146 18.49 1.77 -2.14
C TRP A 146 18.78 1.67 -0.63
N PRO A 147 18.39 2.63 0.24
CA PRO A 147 18.59 2.51 1.68
C PRO A 147 17.83 1.32 2.28
N LEU A 148 16.66 0.95 1.75
CA LEU A 148 15.92 -0.24 2.17
C LEU A 148 16.73 -1.51 1.87
N TYR A 149 17.27 -1.62 0.66
CA TYR A 149 18.17 -2.72 0.27
C TYR A 149 19.36 -2.84 1.22
N GLN A 150 20.05 -1.72 1.48
CA GLN A 150 21.21 -1.71 2.38
C GLN A 150 20.87 -2.19 3.81
N VAL A 151 19.75 -1.73 4.36
CA VAL A 151 19.31 -2.11 5.71
C VAL A 151 19.00 -3.60 5.78
N LEU A 152 18.26 -4.13 4.82
CA LEU A 152 17.88 -5.54 4.77
C LEU A 152 19.08 -6.45 4.52
N GLN A 153 19.98 -6.07 3.60
CA GLN A 153 21.19 -6.83 3.28
C GLN A 153 22.12 -6.91 4.48
N ARG A 154 22.44 -5.77 5.12
CA ARG A 154 23.32 -5.70 6.30
C ARG A 154 22.77 -6.44 7.52
N ALA A 155 21.45 -6.61 7.58
CA ALA A 155 20.79 -7.41 8.64
C ALA A 155 20.67 -8.90 8.30
N GLY A 156 21.10 -9.33 7.12
CA GLY A 156 20.92 -10.71 6.65
C GLY A 156 19.45 -11.09 6.42
N ASN A 157 18.54 -10.12 6.30
CA ASN A 157 17.10 -10.36 6.17
C ASN A 157 16.71 -10.74 4.73
N LYS A 158 17.22 -11.88 4.27
CA LYS A 158 16.98 -12.40 2.91
C LYS A 158 15.48 -12.58 2.60
N ARG A 159 14.68 -12.90 3.63
CA ARG A 159 13.24 -13.12 3.49
C ARG A 159 12.49 -11.90 2.95
N ASN A 160 12.95 -10.69 3.20
CA ASN A 160 12.27 -9.46 2.78
C ASN A 160 12.97 -8.75 1.61
N LEU A 161 14.11 -9.26 1.11
CA LEU A 161 14.80 -8.69 -0.06
C LEU A 161 13.93 -8.72 -1.34
N PHE A 162 13.02 -9.69 -1.46
CA PHE A 162 12.09 -9.74 -2.60
C PHE A 162 11.22 -8.47 -2.74
N LEU A 163 10.93 -7.78 -1.63
CA LEU A 163 10.18 -6.51 -1.66
C LEU A 163 10.98 -5.41 -2.39
N VAL A 164 12.31 -5.41 -2.25
CA VAL A 164 13.17 -4.51 -3.04
C VAL A 164 13.12 -4.86 -4.52
N GLY A 165 13.08 -6.16 -4.85
CA GLY A 165 12.87 -6.63 -6.23
C GLY A 165 11.52 -6.15 -6.82
N LEU A 166 10.45 -6.18 -6.03
CA LEU A 166 9.14 -5.67 -6.46
C LEU A 166 9.12 -4.13 -6.61
N LEU A 167 9.85 -3.39 -5.75
CA LEU A 167 10.04 -1.95 -5.94
C LEU A 167 10.85 -1.64 -7.21
N ALA A 168 11.86 -2.45 -7.51
CA ALA A 168 12.62 -2.31 -8.75
C ALA A 168 11.76 -2.61 -9.99
N LEU A 169 10.87 -3.60 -9.92
CA LEU A 169 9.90 -3.88 -10.97
C LEU A 169 8.91 -2.73 -11.15
N LEU A 170 8.40 -2.15 -10.06
CA LEU A 170 7.56 -0.94 -10.12
C LEU A 170 8.31 0.22 -10.76
N ALA A 171 9.59 0.43 -10.42
CA ALA A 171 10.41 1.47 -11.05
C ALA A 171 10.61 1.22 -12.55
N ALA A 172 10.78 -0.04 -12.98
CA ALA A 172 10.87 -0.40 -14.40
C ALA A 172 9.56 -0.16 -15.15
N LEU A 173 8.41 -0.47 -14.54
CA LEU A 173 7.09 -0.20 -15.12
C LEU A 173 6.82 1.30 -15.19
N ASN A 174 7.28 2.09 -14.21
CA ASN A 174 7.24 3.54 -14.26
C ASN A 174 8.10 4.09 -15.41
N ALA A 175 9.30 3.55 -15.60
CA ALA A 175 10.14 3.92 -16.74
C ALA A 175 9.50 3.53 -18.08
N SER A 176 8.79 2.40 -18.13
CA SER A 176 8.02 1.98 -19.30
C SER A 176 6.88 2.95 -19.62
N PHE A 177 6.15 3.41 -18.61
CA PHE A 177 5.12 4.45 -18.74
C PHE A 177 5.72 5.74 -19.34
N HIS A 178 6.78 6.27 -18.75
CA HIS A 178 7.40 7.50 -19.24
C HIS A 178 7.98 7.36 -20.65
N GLY A 179 8.57 6.20 -20.97
CA GLY A 179 9.06 5.94 -22.31
C GLY A 179 7.95 5.88 -23.35
N ALA A 180 6.78 5.33 -23.00
CA ALA A 180 5.60 5.34 -23.87
C ALA A 180 5.07 6.78 -24.06
N VAL A 181 4.99 7.59 -23.00
CA VAL A 181 4.60 9.00 -23.07
C VAL A 181 5.56 9.83 -23.92
N LEU A 182 6.87 9.52 -23.88
CA LEU A 182 7.90 10.18 -24.67
C LEU A 182 8.00 9.64 -26.11
N GLY A 183 7.20 8.63 -26.47
CA GLY A 183 7.20 8.04 -27.81
C GLY A 183 8.43 7.19 -28.15
N TRP A 184 9.18 6.70 -27.13
CA TRP A 184 10.36 5.85 -27.36
C TRP A 184 9.99 4.45 -27.88
N TRP A 185 8.78 3.99 -27.59
CA TRP A 185 8.21 2.76 -28.10
C TRP A 185 6.67 2.87 -28.28
N PRO A 186 6.10 2.09 -29.22
CA PRO A 186 4.67 2.11 -29.52
C PRO A 186 3.88 1.27 -28.49
N LEU A 187 3.74 1.79 -27.27
CA LEU A 187 2.99 1.16 -26.19
C LEU A 187 1.96 2.16 -25.66
N ASP A 188 0.74 1.68 -25.38
CA ASP A 188 -0.23 2.49 -24.64
C ASP A 188 0.34 2.81 -23.24
N PRO A 189 0.44 4.09 -22.85
CA PRO A 189 0.94 4.45 -21.52
C PRO A 189 0.14 3.86 -20.35
N VAL A 190 -1.12 3.51 -20.53
CA VAL A 190 -1.94 2.90 -19.46
C VAL A 190 -1.51 1.46 -19.18
N HIS A 191 -1.06 0.72 -20.18
CA HIS A 191 -0.72 -0.69 -20.02
C HIS A 191 0.39 -0.99 -18.96
N PRO A 192 1.54 -0.30 -18.90
CA PRO A 192 2.49 -0.50 -17.81
C PRO A 192 1.93 -0.10 -16.45
N LEU A 193 0.95 0.81 -16.38
CA LEU A 193 0.28 1.19 -15.13
C LEU A 193 -0.66 0.09 -14.62
N GLU A 194 -1.41 -0.56 -15.51
CA GLU A 194 -2.20 -1.76 -15.18
C GLU A 194 -1.31 -2.88 -14.63
N SER A 195 -0.19 -3.12 -15.29
CA SER A 195 0.81 -4.08 -14.83
C SER A 195 1.37 -3.71 -13.44
N ALA A 196 1.58 -2.43 -13.18
CA ALA A 196 2.02 -1.94 -11.87
C ALA A 196 0.94 -2.14 -10.78
N ILE A 197 -0.35 -1.96 -11.08
CA ILE A 197 -1.44 -2.31 -10.15
C ILE A 197 -1.39 -3.80 -9.80
N LEU A 198 -1.16 -4.68 -10.76
CA LEU A 198 -1.06 -6.12 -10.50
C LEU A 198 0.18 -6.48 -9.64
N VAL A 199 1.28 -5.74 -9.79
CA VAL A 199 2.44 -5.86 -8.87
C VAL A 199 2.08 -5.39 -7.46
N LEU A 200 1.31 -4.31 -7.31
CA LEU A 200 0.78 -3.89 -6.00
C LEU A 200 -0.08 -4.97 -5.36
N VAL A 201 -0.96 -5.61 -6.12
CA VAL A 201 -1.79 -6.74 -5.66
C VAL A 201 -0.93 -7.89 -5.11
N ILE A 202 0.21 -8.20 -5.74
CA ILE A 202 1.16 -9.20 -5.23
C ILE A 202 1.76 -8.75 -3.90
N ILE A 203 2.22 -7.50 -3.79
CA ILE A 203 2.76 -6.92 -2.54
C ILE A 203 1.72 -7.00 -1.43
N GLU A 204 0.51 -6.57 -1.70
CA GLU A 204 -0.62 -6.57 -0.77
C GLU A 204 -1.01 -7.97 -0.33
N SER A 205 -1.05 -8.92 -1.26
CA SER A 205 -1.35 -10.32 -0.95
C SER A 205 -0.30 -10.93 -0.04
N VAL A 206 0.99 -10.67 -0.29
CA VAL A 206 2.08 -11.17 0.55
C VAL A 206 2.07 -10.50 1.92
N MET A 207 1.93 -9.18 1.98
CA MET A 207 1.96 -8.45 3.26
C MET A 207 0.68 -8.66 4.05
N GLY A 208 -0.49 -8.55 3.43
CA GLY A 208 -1.79 -8.81 4.06
C GLY A 208 -1.90 -10.22 4.61
N GLY A 209 -1.41 -11.21 3.85
CA GLY A 209 -1.36 -12.60 4.28
C GLY A 209 -0.51 -12.87 5.52
N ARG A 210 0.42 -11.95 5.87
CA ARG A 210 1.23 -12.02 7.11
C ARG A 210 0.60 -11.21 8.24
N VAL A 211 0.17 -9.97 7.94
CA VAL A 211 -0.24 -9.03 8.99
C VAL A 211 -1.69 -9.21 9.43
N ILE A 212 -2.61 -9.55 8.51
CA ILE A 212 -4.05 -9.69 8.86
C ILE A 212 -4.28 -10.82 9.87
N PRO A 213 -3.81 -12.07 9.64
CA PRO A 213 -4.01 -13.14 10.61
C PRO A 213 -3.30 -12.86 11.94
N MET A 214 -2.10 -12.26 11.90
CA MET A 214 -1.36 -11.86 13.11
C MET A 214 -2.15 -10.81 13.92
N PHE A 215 -2.70 -9.78 13.28
CA PHE A 215 -3.48 -8.76 13.97
C PHE A 215 -4.79 -9.32 14.52
N THR A 216 -5.43 -10.25 13.80
CA THR A 216 -6.63 -10.93 14.26
C THR A 216 -6.35 -11.74 15.51
N ALA A 217 -5.33 -12.58 15.52
CA ALA A 217 -4.93 -13.37 16.68
C ALA A 217 -4.54 -12.50 17.88
N ASN A 218 -3.78 -11.42 17.67
CA ASN A 218 -3.32 -10.54 18.73
C ASN A 218 -4.43 -9.69 19.37
N THR A 219 -5.49 -9.38 18.60
CA THR A 219 -6.59 -8.53 19.07
C THR A 219 -7.72 -9.37 19.69
N LEU A 220 -7.98 -10.54 19.11
CA LEU A 220 -9.08 -11.43 19.53
C LEU A 220 -8.46 -12.63 20.27
N GLY A 221 -8.34 -12.52 21.57
CA GLY A 221 -7.82 -13.62 22.39
C GLY A 221 -8.55 -14.94 22.12
N GLY A 222 -7.81 -16.03 21.92
CA GLY A 222 -8.36 -17.37 21.65
C GLY A 222 -8.78 -17.63 20.19
N VAL A 223 -8.70 -16.65 19.28
CA VAL A 223 -8.96 -16.85 17.86
C VAL A 223 -7.66 -17.24 17.17
N GLN A 224 -7.67 -18.35 16.44
CA GLN A 224 -6.52 -18.86 15.69
C GLN A 224 -6.84 -18.85 14.17
N PRO A 225 -6.43 -17.81 13.43
CA PRO A 225 -6.59 -17.78 11.98
C PRO A 225 -5.84 -18.95 11.31
N VAL A 226 -6.46 -19.52 10.29
CA VAL A 226 -5.86 -20.65 9.54
C VAL A 226 -4.88 -20.12 8.50
N VAL A 227 -3.59 -20.27 8.76
CA VAL A 227 -2.51 -19.95 7.82
C VAL A 227 -1.91 -21.24 7.28
N ASN A 228 -1.88 -21.39 5.95
CA ASN A 228 -1.33 -22.57 5.29
C ASN A 228 -0.24 -22.14 4.28
N PRO A 229 1.04 -22.47 4.54
CA PRO A 229 2.15 -22.04 3.69
C PRO A 229 2.09 -22.56 2.23
N ARG A 230 1.46 -23.72 1.99
CA ARG A 230 1.29 -24.25 0.63
C ARG A 230 0.24 -23.44 -0.14
N ARG A 231 -0.91 -23.19 0.50
CA ARG A 231 -1.96 -22.33 -0.05
C ARG A 231 -1.43 -20.91 -0.30
N ASP A 232 -0.64 -20.38 0.61
CA ASP A 232 -0.06 -19.03 0.49
C ASP A 232 0.88 -18.93 -0.71
N ARG A 233 1.76 -19.93 -0.91
CA ARG A 233 2.64 -19.99 -2.09
C ARG A 233 1.85 -20.13 -3.39
N LEU A 234 0.84 -21.01 -3.41
CA LEU A 234 -0.03 -21.19 -4.58
C LEU A 234 -0.76 -19.89 -4.91
N THR A 235 -1.32 -19.19 -3.92
CA THR A 235 -1.99 -17.90 -4.14
C THR A 235 -1.05 -16.90 -4.80
N VAL A 236 0.17 -16.72 -4.26
CA VAL A 236 1.14 -15.79 -4.85
C VAL A 236 1.57 -16.21 -6.25
N ALA A 237 1.74 -17.50 -6.50
CA ALA A 237 2.07 -18.01 -7.83
C ALA A 237 0.95 -17.74 -8.85
N LEU A 238 -0.32 -17.96 -8.46
CA LEU A 238 -1.48 -17.67 -9.32
C LEU A 238 -1.63 -16.17 -9.59
N LEU A 239 -1.40 -15.32 -8.59
CA LEU A 239 -1.38 -13.86 -8.76
C LEU A 239 -0.28 -13.44 -9.75
N ALA A 240 0.92 -13.97 -9.60
CA ALA A 240 2.03 -13.67 -10.51
C ALA A 240 1.74 -14.16 -11.94
N ALA A 241 1.16 -15.36 -12.08
CA ALA A 241 0.77 -15.90 -13.38
C ALA A 241 -0.34 -15.07 -14.04
N SER A 242 -1.35 -14.63 -13.27
CA SER A 242 -2.41 -13.74 -13.77
C SER A 242 -1.86 -12.39 -14.21
N ALA A 243 -0.98 -11.79 -13.39
CA ALA A 243 -0.32 -10.52 -13.73
C ALA A 243 0.51 -10.64 -15.00
N LEU A 244 1.29 -11.71 -15.14
CA LEU A 244 2.11 -11.97 -16.32
C LEU A 244 1.25 -12.21 -17.57
N ALA A 245 0.18 -13.00 -17.44
CA ALA A 245 -0.74 -13.28 -18.55
C ALA A 245 -1.40 -11.98 -19.04
N TRP A 246 -1.86 -11.11 -18.13
CA TRP A 246 -2.42 -9.80 -18.47
C TRP A 246 -1.39 -8.92 -19.19
N THR A 247 -0.21 -8.76 -18.58
CA THR A 247 0.87 -7.90 -19.10
C THR A 247 1.37 -8.35 -20.48
N LEU A 248 1.42 -9.65 -20.75
CA LEU A 248 1.87 -10.20 -22.02
C LEU A 248 0.75 -10.36 -23.07
N GLY A 249 -0.48 -9.96 -22.77
CA GLY A 249 -1.61 -10.11 -23.69
C GLY A 249 -1.92 -11.55 -24.04
N VAL A 250 -1.77 -12.48 -23.08
CA VAL A 250 -2.14 -13.91 -23.29
C VAL A 250 -3.62 -14.00 -23.67
N PRO A 251 -4.05 -14.93 -24.57
CA PRO A 251 -5.42 -15.07 -24.99
C PRO A 251 -6.44 -15.07 -23.85
N GLY A 252 -7.56 -14.36 -24.02
CA GLY A 252 -8.55 -14.07 -22.99
C GLY A 252 -9.00 -15.26 -22.14
N PRO A 253 -9.34 -16.44 -22.72
CA PRO A 253 -9.75 -17.60 -21.92
C PRO A 253 -8.68 -18.10 -20.94
N ALA A 254 -7.41 -18.08 -21.32
CA ALA A 254 -6.31 -18.50 -20.43
C ALA A 254 -6.07 -17.46 -19.32
N THR A 255 -6.08 -16.18 -19.66
CA THR A 255 -5.98 -15.08 -18.68
C THR A 255 -7.16 -15.11 -17.71
N ALA A 256 -8.38 -15.32 -18.21
CA ALA A 256 -9.59 -15.45 -17.38
C ALA A 256 -9.48 -16.63 -16.40
N ALA A 257 -9.04 -17.79 -16.87
CA ALA A 257 -8.87 -18.97 -16.01
C ALA A 257 -7.87 -18.70 -14.88
N LEU A 258 -6.73 -18.05 -15.17
CA LEU A 258 -5.73 -17.66 -14.17
C LEU A 258 -6.29 -16.64 -13.17
N CYS A 259 -6.98 -15.60 -13.64
CA CYS A 259 -7.58 -14.58 -12.78
C CYS A 259 -8.65 -15.18 -11.86
N VAL A 260 -9.52 -16.06 -12.36
CA VAL A 260 -10.54 -16.73 -11.55
C VAL A 260 -9.90 -17.70 -10.55
N ALA A 261 -8.87 -18.46 -10.94
CA ALA A 261 -8.14 -19.32 -10.01
C ALA A 261 -7.44 -18.51 -8.90
N ALA A 262 -6.81 -17.38 -9.24
CA ALA A 262 -6.21 -16.47 -8.28
C ALA A 262 -7.26 -15.86 -7.34
N SER A 263 -8.41 -15.43 -7.88
CA SER A 263 -9.55 -14.93 -7.10
C SER A 263 -10.00 -15.94 -6.05
N MET A 264 -10.22 -17.19 -6.47
CA MET A 264 -10.65 -18.27 -5.57
C MET A 264 -9.59 -18.56 -4.49
N ALA A 265 -8.31 -18.57 -4.85
CA ALA A 265 -7.21 -18.79 -3.91
C ALA A 265 -7.15 -17.66 -2.86
N VAL A 266 -7.36 -16.40 -3.25
CA VAL A 266 -7.45 -15.24 -2.33
C VAL A 266 -8.67 -15.37 -1.44
N LEU A 267 -9.84 -15.72 -1.98
CA LEU A 267 -11.08 -15.91 -1.20
C LEU A 267 -10.90 -16.96 -0.11
N LEU A 268 -10.31 -18.11 -0.45
CA LEU A 268 -10.03 -19.18 0.52
C LEU A 268 -9.07 -18.72 1.63
N ARG A 269 -8.15 -17.79 1.32
CA ARG A 269 -7.29 -17.17 2.36
C ARG A 269 -8.10 -16.26 3.28
N VAL A 270 -8.94 -15.38 2.72
CA VAL A 270 -9.80 -14.48 3.51
C VAL A 270 -10.66 -15.27 4.49
N LEU A 271 -11.32 -16.33 4.01
CA LEU A 271 -12.16 -17.17 4.87
C LEU A 271 -11.35 -17.80 6.02
N GLY A 272 -10.11 -18.23 5.74
CA GLY A 272 -9.19 -18.73 6.75
C GLY A 272 -8.76 -17.70 7.79
N PHE A 273 -8.80 -16.40 7.49
CA PHE A 273 -8.47 -15.33 8.42
C PHE A 273 -9.58 -15.02 9.43
N MET A 274 -10.75 -15.68 9.32
CA MET A 274 -11.91 -15.56 10.20
C MET A 274 -12.55 -14.15 10.23
N PRO A 275 -12.93 -13.57 9.07
CA PRO A 275 -13.46 -12.22 8.97
C PRO A 275 -14.72 -12.03 9.83
N HIS A 276 -15.57 -13.04 9.98
CA HIS A 276 -16.81 -13.01 10.77
C HIS A 276 -16.57 -12.73 12.27
N ARG A 277 -15.37 -13.00 12.78
CA ARG A 277 -14.99 -12.71 14.17
C ARG A 277 -14.59 -11.25 14.39
N THR A 278 -14.37 -10.47 13.33
CA THR A 278 -13.77 -9.13 13.39
C THR A 278 -14.79 -7.99 13.34
N LEU A 279 -16.08 -8.27 13.10
CA LEU A 279 -17.12 -7.27 12.81
C LEU A 279 -17.26 -6.17 13.87
N ARG A 280 -16.96 -6.46 15.13
CA ARG A 280 -16.98 -5.47 16.24
C ARG A 280 -15.69 -4.66 16.37
N HIS A 281 -14.68 -4.93 15.54
CA HIS A 281 -13.35 -4.31 15.59
C HIS A 281 -13.03 -3.61 14.27
N PRO A 282 -13.33 -2.31 14.11
CA PRO A 282 -13.14 -1.61 12.83
C PRO A 282 -11.73 -1.68 12.30
N LEU A 283 -10.69 -1.57 13.14
CA LEU A 283 -9.28 -1.73 12.74
C LEU A 283 -8.92 -3.14 12.21
N LEU A 284 -9.81 -4.12 12.35
CA LEU A 284 -9.64 -5.46 11.80
C LEU A 284 -10.53 -5.67 10.59
N TRP A 285 -11.86 -5.44 10.70
CA TRP A 285 -12.75 -5.77 9.58
C TRP A 285 -12.40 -4.98 8.31
N VAL A 286 -11.88 -3.74 8.43
CA VAL A 286 -11.42 -2.98 7.27
C VAL A 286 -10.35 -3.74 6.48
N LEU A 287 -9.38 -4.36 7.15
CA LEU A 287 -8.32 -5.12 6.50
C LEU A 287 -8.84 -6.41 5.83
N HIS A 288 -9.78 -7.10 6.49
CA HIS A 288 -10.40 -8.31 5.92
C HIS A 288 -11.26 -8.00 4.70
N LEU A 289 -12.10 -6.96 4.80
CA LEU A 289 -12.95 -6.52 3.69
C LEU A 289 -12.11 -6.02 2.52
N SER A 290 -11.08 -5.22 2.80
CA SER A 290 -10.17 -4.74 1.76
C SER A 290 -9.42 -5.88 1.07
N TYR A 291 -8.97 -6.87 1.85
CA TYR A 291 -8.30 -8.04 1.26
C TYR A 291 -9.28 -8.90 0.44
N ALA A 292 -10.57 -8.95 0.79
CA ALA A 292 -11.59 -9.62 -0.01
C ALA A 292 -11.81 -8.94 -1.37
N TRP A 293 -11.62 -7.62 -1.47
CA TRP A 293 -11.67 -6.90 -2.74
C TRP A 293 -10.60 -7.36 -3.75
N LEU A 294 -9.48 -7.94 -3.30
CA LEU A 294 -8.51 -8.58 -4.22
C LEU A 294 -9.17 -9.72 -5.00
N SER A 295 -9.98 -10.55 -4.31
CA SER A 295 -10.73 -11.62 -4.97
C SER A 295 -11.76 -11.07 -5.96
N ILE A 296 -12.53 -10.07 -5.55
CA ILE A 296 -13.55 -9.44 -6.40
C ILE A 296 -12.90 -8.83 -7.65
N GLY A 297 -11.82 -8.06 -7.49
CA GLY A 297 -11.14 -7.41 -8.60
C GLY A 297 -10.53 -8.40 -9.59
N LEU A 298 -9.89 -9.47 -9.09
CA LEU A 298 -9.36 -10.53 -9.95
C LEU A 298 -10.47 -11.28 -10.70
N PHE A 299 -11.60 -11.53 -10.07
CA PHE A 299 -12.76 -12.13 -10.73
C PHE A 299 -13.26 -11.23 -11.86
N LEU A 300 -13.42 -9.92 -11.60
CA LEU A 300 -13.83 -8.94 -12.61
C LEU A 300 -12.82 -8.83 -13.76
N LEU A 301 -11.51 -8.89 -13.48
CA LEU A 301 -10.49 -8.94 -14.54
C LEU A 301 -10.59 -10.23 -15.35
N GLY A 302 -10.94 -11.36 -14.74
CA GLY A 302 -11.23 -12.59 -15.44
C GLY A 302 -12.41 -12.46 -16.42
N LEU A 303 -13.49 -11.79 -15.99
CA LEU A 303 -14.62 -11.49 -16.87
C LEU A 303 -14.26 -10.48 -17.97
N ALA A 304 -13.42 -9.48 -17.65
CA ALA A 304 -12.93 -8.51 -18.63
C ALA A 304 -12.05 -9.14 -19.69
N ALA A 305 -11.21 -10.12 -19.34
CA ALA A 305 -10.40 -10.88 -20.29
C ALA A 305 -11.26 -11.68 -21.31
N LEU A 306 -12.51 -11.98 -20.95
CA LEU A 306 -13.50 -12.61 -21.86
C LEU A 306 -14.36 -11.57 -22.61
N GLY A 307 -14.13 -10.26 -22.41
CA GLY A 307 -14.93 -9.21 -23.02
C GLY A 307 -16.33 -9.05 -22.43
N LEU A 308 -16.62 -9.64 -21.25
CA LEU A 308 -17.94 -9.62 -20.63
C LEU A 308 -18.21 -8.34 -19.83
N VAL A 309 -17.17 -7.69 -19.32
CA VAL A 309 -17.23 -6.43 -18.58
C VAL A 309 -16.04 -5.55 -18.94
N SER A 310 -16.11 -4.25 -18.60
CA SER A 310 -14.94 -3.37 -18.72
C SER A 310 -13.85 -3.75 -17.72
N ASP A 311 -12.57 -3.73 -18.14
CA ASP A 311 -11.38 -3.88 -17.31
C ASP A 311 -11.31 -2.85 -16.18
N SER A 312 -11.83 -1.65 -16.43
CA SER A 312 -11.99 -0.59 -15.44
C SER A 312 -12.72 -1.06 -14.17
N ALA A 313 -13.69 -2.00 -14.28
CA ALA A 313 -14.37 -2.54 -13.10
C ALA A 313 -13.40 -3.32 -12.20
N GLY A 314 -12.58 -4.17 -12.81
CA GLY A 314 -11.57 -4.96 -12.09
C GLY A 314 -10.48 -4.10 -11.47
N PHE A 315 -9.89 -3.17 -12.25
CA PHE A 315 -8.83 -2.28 -11.75
C PHE A 315 -9.31 -1.32 -10.65
N HIS A 316 -10.55 -0.85 -10.69
CA HIS A 316 -11.07 -0.02 -9.59
C HIS A 316 -11.45 -0.84 -8.35
N ALA A 317 -11.92 -2.07 -8.51
CA ALA A 317 -12.09 -2.99 -7.38
C ALA A 317 -10.75 -3.25 -6.68
N LEU A 318 -9.67 -3.46 -7.45
CA LEU A 318 -8.31 -3.61 -6.91
C LEU A 318 -7.77 -2.29 -6.32
N GLY A 319 -7.88 -1.17 -7.05
CA GLY A 319 -7.30 0.12 -6.65
C GLY A 319 -8.02 0.77 -5.47
N ILE A 320 -9.36 0.84 -5.49
CA ILE A 320 -10.13 1.48 -4.41
C ILE A 320 -10.43 0.47 -3.30
N GLY A 321 -11.07 -0.64 -3.66
CA GLY A 321 -11.54 -1.61 -2.67
C GLY A 321 -10.40 -2.30 -1.93
N ALA A 322 -9.42 -2.83 -2.66
CA ALA A 322 -8.28 -3.52 -2.07
C ALA A 322 -7.17 -2.56 -1.64
N THR A 323 -6.47 -1.93 -2.60
CA THR A 323 -5.29 -1.11 -2.32
C THR A 323 -5.60 0.02 -1.33
N ALA A 324 -6.53 0.90 -1.67
CA ALA A 324 -6.82 2.03 -0.79
C ALA A 324 -7.48 1.59 0.53
N GLY A 325 -8.28 0.54 0.53
CA GLY A 325 -8.85 -0.04 1.73
C GLY A 325 -7.79 -0.64 2.66
N LEU A 326 -6.83 -1.42 2.15
CA LEU A 326 -5.70 -1.92 2.94
C LEU A 326 -4.82 -0.76 3.43
N VAL A 327 -4.58 0.22 2.56
CA VAL A 327 -3.83 1.43 2.90
C VAL A 327 -4.48 2.15 4.06
N ILE A 328 -5.75 2.55 3.99
CA ILE A 328 -6.39 3.34 5.07
C ILE A 328 -6.42 2.57 6.39
N GLY A 329 -6.65 1.25 6.36
CA GLY A 329 -6.59 0.38 7.51
C GLY A 329 -5.19 0.30 8.14
N MET A 330 -4.14 0.25 7.30
CA MET A 330 -2.75 0.26 7.77
C MET A 330 -2.30 1.64 8.24
N LEU A 331 -2.69 2.71 7.54
CA LEU A 331 -2.38 4.09 7.91
C LEU A 331 -2.87 4.39 9.33
N THR A 332 -4.14 4.09 9.60
CA THR A 332 -4.77 4.34 10.91
C THR A 332 -4.14 3.49 12.02
N ARG A 333 -4.01 2.19 11.78
CA ARG A 333 -3.45 1.26 12.78
C ARG A 333 -1.98 1.56 13.08
N THR A 334 -1.16 1.78 12.03
CA THR A 334 0.27 2.08 12.19
C THR A 334 0.46 3.42 12.90
N ALA A 335 -0.30 4.45 12.52
CA ALA A 335 -0.22 5.76 13.14
C ALA A 335 -0.57 5.69 14.63
N LEU A 336 -1.65 5.03 15.03
CA LEU A 336 -2.00 4.83 16.44
C LEU A 336 -0.87 4.15 17.21
N GLY A 337 -0.42 2.98 16.73
CA GLY A 337 0.59 2.19 17.43
C GLY A 337 1.95 2.89 17.55
N HIS A 338 2.42 3.51 16.47
CA HIS A 338 3.72 4.18 16.45
C HIS A 338 3.70 5.59 17.05
N THR A 339 2.55 6.14 17.38
CA THR A 339 2.43 7.41 18.12
C THR A 339 2.05 7.22 19.58
N GLY A 340 2.05 5.96 20.08
CA GLY A 340 1.78 5.62 21.48
C GLY A 340 0.31 5.75 21.88
N ARG A 341 -0.62 5.62 20.92
CA ARG A 341 -2.06 5.69 21.14
C ARG A 341 -2.69 4.30 21.23
N PRO A 342 -3.82 4.16 21.94
CA PRO A 342 -4.57 2.91 21.98
C PRO A 342 -4.98 2.45 20.57
N LEU A 343 -4.88 1.14 20.29
CA LEU A 343 -5.31 0.55 19.02
C LEU A 343 -6.83 0.38 19.01
N GLN A 344 -7.56 1.49 19.05
CA GLN A 344 -9.01 1.54 19.04
C GLN A 344 -9.49 2.51 17.97
N ALA A 345 -10.42 2.07 17.14
CA ALA A 345 -11.09 2.94 16.17
C ALA A 345 -12.25 3.68 16.85
N GLY A 346 -12.34 4.96 16.56
CA GLY A 346 -13.50 5.79 16.89
C GLY A 346 -14.50 5.88 15.73
N ARG A 347 -15.37 6.88 15.82
CA ARG A 347 -16.38 7.16 14.77
C ARG A 347 -15.73 7.63 13.47
N ALA A 348 -14.66 8.42 13.57
CA ALA A 348 -13.96 8.95 12.41
C ALA A 348 -13.36 7.84 11.54
N GLU A 349 -12.65 6.88 12.14
CA GLU A 349 -12.08 5.74 11.44
C GLU A 349 -13.20 4.89 10.78
N THR A 350 -14.28 4.65 11.48
CA THR A 350 -15.42 3.90 10.93
C THR A 350 -16.01 4.61 9.71
N VAL A 351 -16.17 5.93 9.76
CA VAL A 351 -16.62 6.74 8.61
C VAL A 351 -15.64 6.66 7.45
N MET A 352 -14.32 6.80 7.70
CA MET A 352 -13.29 6.66 6.67
C MET A 352 -13.42 5.31 5.93
N TYR A 353 -13.57 4.22 6.69
CA TYR A 353 -13.64 2.87 6.13
C TYR A 353 -14.92 2.64 5.33
N LEU A 354 -16.07 3.03 5.88
CA LEU A 354 -17.35 2.88 5.18
C LEU A 354 -17.42 3.75 3.94
N ALA A 355 -16.96 5.01 4.01
CA ALA A 355 -16.92 5.90 2.87
C ALA A 355 -16.07 5.29 1.73
N LEU A 356 -14.87 4.80 2.05
CA LEU A 356 -13.98 4.24 1.03
C LEU A 356 -14.58 3.00 0.35
N HIS A 357 -15.17 2.08 1.12
CA HIS A 357 -15.80 0.89 0.54
C HIS A 357 -17.09 1.23 -0.23
N ALA A 358 -17.87 2.20 0.23
CA ALA A 358 -18.99 2.72 -0.54
C ALA A 358 -18.51 3.32 -1.86
N GLY A 359 -17.45 4.11 -1.84
CA GLY A 359 -16.78 4.65 -3.04
C GLY A 359 -16.35 3.55 -4.01
N ALA A 360 -15.77 2.44 -3.50
CA ALA A 360 -15.40 1.29 -4.31
C ALA A 360 -16.60 0.65 -5.01
N VAL A 361 -17.69 0.41 -4.28
CA VAL A 361 -18.94 -0.14 -4.83
C VAL A 361 -19.49 0.78 -5.93
N LEU A 362 -19.64 2.08 -5.62
CA LEU A 362 -20.17 3.06 -6.57
C LEU A 362 -19.31 3.13 -7.85
N ARG A 363 -17.99 3.08 -7.73
CA ARG A 363 -17.09 3.13 -8.87
C ARG A 363 -17.16 1.88 -9.74
N VAL A 364 -17.24 0.70 -9.11
CA VAL A 364 -17.42 -0.57 -9.85
C VAL A 364 -18.76 -0.58 -10.57
N LEU A 365 -19.85 -0.18 -9.90
CA LEU A 365 -21.16 -0.09 -10.55
C LEU A 365 -21.17 0.87 -11.74
N ALA A 366 -20.48 2.02 -11.63
CA ALA A 366 -20.30 2.95 -12.76
C ALA A 366 -19.54 2.31 -13.93
N SER A 367 -18.52 1.45 -13.64
CA SER A 367 -17.74 0.76 -14.69
C SER A 367 -18.53 -0.38 -15.36
N LEU A 368 -19.44 -1.01 -14.61
CA LEU A 368 -20.31 -2.07 -15.14
C LEU A 368 -21.50 -1.53 -15.94
N GLN A 369 -21.68 -0.21 -15.98
CA GLN A 369 -22.79 0.47 -16.69
C GLN A 369 -24.19 -0.08 -16.33
N VAL A 370 -24.35 -0.52 -15.07
CA VAL A 370 -25.60 -1.11 -14.58
C VAL A 370 -26.74 -0.09 -14.49
N MET A 371 -26.41 1.22 -14.52
CA MET A 371 -27.37 2.32 -14.39
C MET A 371 -27.03 3.45 -15.37
N ASP A 372 -28.05 4.15 -15.87
CA ASP A 372 -27.89 5.34 -16.73
C ASP A 372 -27.24 6.56 -16.04
N TYR A 373 -27.01 6.50 -14.74
CA TYR A 373 -26.46 7.57 -13.91
C TYR A 373 -24.94 7.46 -13.68
N SER A 374 -24.17 7.03 -14.68
CA SER A 374 -22.73 6.78 -14.55
C SER A 374 -21.93 7.98 -14.01
N VAL A 375 -22.22 9.21 -14.42
CA VAL A 375 -21.57 10.44 -13.95
C VAL A 375 -21.87 10.68 -12.46
N GLY A 376 -23.13 10.53 -12.04
CA GLY A 376 -23.52 10.68 -10.64
C GLY A 376 -22.79 9.66 -9.72
N LEU A 377 -22.64 8.42 -10.19
CA LEU A 377 -21.90 7.39 -9.48
C LEU A 377 -20.41 7.71 -9.38
N LEU A 378 -19.81 8.27 -10.45
CA LEU A 378 -18.42 8.72 -10.44
C LEU A 378 -18.18 9.85 -9.44
N VAL A 379 -19.05 10.86 -9.43
CA VAL A 379 -18.98 12.00 -8.50
C VAL A 379 -19.16 11.53 -7.06
N ALA A 380 -20.14 10.68 -6.78
CA ALA A 380 -20.39 10.13 -5.45
C ALA A 380 -19.21 9.26 -4.98
N SER A 381 -18.62 8.44 -5.86
CA SER A 381 -17.43 7.66 -5.55
C SER A 381 -16.24 8.55 -5.20
N ALA A 382 -15.97 9.60 -6.00
CA ALA A 382 -14.89 10.54 -5.74
C ALA A 382 -15.11 11.32 -4.42
N ALA A 383 -16.35 11.70 -4.11
CA ALA A 383 -16.68 12.33 -2.83
C ALA A 383 -16.43 11.40 -1.64
N CYS A 384 -16.81 10.13 -1.75
CA CYS A 384 -16.54 9.10 -0.74
C CYS A 384 -15.03 8.89 -0.53
N TRP A 385 -14.26 8.78 -1.62
CA TRP A 385 -12.80 8.68 -1.61
C TRP A 385 -12.16 9.89 -0.89
N SER A 386 -12.50 11.11 -1.33
CA SER A 386 -11.94 12.33 -0.74
C SER A 386 -12.32 12.48 0.73
N THR A 387 -13.55 12.15 1.10
CA THR A 387 -13.99 12.14 2.51
C THR A 387 -13.09 11.25 3.36
N ALA A 388 -12.79 10.02 2.91
CA ALA A 388 -11.96 9.11 3.67
C ALA A 388 -10.55 9.66 3.90
N PHE A 389 -9.88 10.16 2.87
CA PHE A 389 -8.50 10.63 2.97
C PHE A 389 -8.36 12.02 3.61
N ILE A 390 -9.28 12.94 3.35
CA ILE A 390 -9.30 14.26 4.02
C ILE A 390 -9.56 14.08 5.52
N LEU A 391 -10.51 13.22 5.89
CA LEU A 391 -10.79 12.93 7.30
C LEU A 391 -9.56 12.29 7.98
N TYR A 392 -8.81 11.43 7.27
CA TYR A 392 -7.54 10.91 7.77
C TYR A 392 -6.55 12.05 8.04
N VAL A 393 -6.35 12.97 7.10
CA VAL A 393 -5.45 14.11 7.28
C VAL A 393 -5.84 14.97 8.47
N VAL A 394 -7.12 15.26 8.63
CA VAL A 394 -7.64 16.07 9.74
C VAL A 394 -7.41 15.40 11.10
N VAL A 395 -7.70 14.11 11.21
CA VAL A 395 -7.61 13.37 12.48
C VAL A 395 -6.17 12.97 12.80
N TYR A 396 -5.45 12.44 11.83
CA TYR A 396 -4.12 11.85 12.03
C TYR A 396 -2.96 12.81 11.76
N GLY A 397 -3.17 13.87 10.99
CA GLY A 397 -2.15 14.90 10.76
C GLY A 397 -1.53 15.41 12.07
N PRO A 398 -2.33 15.85 13.06
CA PRO A 398 -1.82 16.23 14.36
C PRO A 398 -1.02 15.14 15.09
N TYR A 399 -1.35 13.85 14.90
CA TYR A 399 -0.62 12.75 15.53
C TYR A 399 0.75 12.52 14.88
N LEU A 400 0.82 12.70 13.56
CA LEU A 400 2.03 12.48 12.78
C LEU A 400 3.08 13.57 12.96
N VAL A 401 2.66 14.81 13.26
CA VAL A 401 3.57 15.94 13.46
C VAL A 401 3.97 16.17 14.93
N ARG A 402 3.33 15.45 15.88
CA ARG A 402 3.63 15.58 17.32
C ARG A 402 4.49 14.41 17.81
N PRO A 403 5.24 14.59 18.94
CA PRO A 403 5.93 13.49 19.61
C PRO A 403 4.97 12.36 20.01
N ARG A 404 5.53 11.17 20.28
CA ARG A 404 4.77 10.05 20.85
C ARG A 404 4.29 10.42 22.27
N LEU A 405 3.09 9.93 22.61
CA LEU A 405 2.51 10.18 23.93
C LEU A 405 3.28 9.48 25.07
N ASP A 406 3.94 8.37 24.77
CA ASP A 406 4.73 7.60 25.74
C ASP A 406 6.20 8.05 25.86
N GLY A 407 6.58 9.16 25.23
CA GLY A 407 7.92 9.74 25.26
C GLY A 407 9.00 8.95 24.54
N LYS A 408 8.68 7.79 23.94
CA LYS A 408 9.64 6.99 23.17
C LYS A 408 10.00 7.66 21.85
N ASP A 409 11.15 7.28 21.28
CA ASP A 409 11.51 7.68 19.92
C ASP A 409 10.60 6.94 18.92
N GLY A 410 9.93 7.68 18.03
CA GLY A 410 8.98 7.07 17.09
C GLY A 410 8.27 8.04 16.17
#